data_77f4af74f111eadf6dd72b2f02aa0d08
#
_entry.id   77f4af74f111eadf6dd72b2f02aa0d08
#
_cell.length_a   1.000
_cell.length_b   1.000
_cell.length_c   1.000
_cell.angle_alpha   90.00
_cell.angle_beta   90.00
_cell.angle_gamma   90.00
#
_symmetry.space_group_name_H-M   'P 1'
#
loop_
_entity.id
_entity.type
_entity.pdbx_description
1 polymer ?
#
loop_
_entity_poly.entity_id
_entity_poly.type
_entity_poly.pdbx_seq_one_letter_code
_entity_poly.pdbx_strand_id
1 'polypeptide(L)' 'MTGLPTHEFKVEMTCTGCAGAVERVLGKLKEKVEKVDIDLENKKVFVTSTLSSDELLETIKKTGKETSYIGLKA' A
#
# COMPACT_ATOMS: atom_id res chain seq x y z
N MET A 1 -2.79 15.92 15.20
CA MET A 1 -1.54 15.48 14.73
C MET A 1 -1.52 14.02 14.44
N THR A 2 -1.21 13.70 13.29
CA THR A 2 -1.34 12.32 12.95
C THR A 2 -0.22 11.45 13.49
N GLY A 3 0.96 11.70 13.14
CA GLY A 3 2.04 10.89 13.64
C GLY A 3 2.04 9.45 13.17
N LEU A 4 1.12 9.07 12.31
CA LEU A 4 1.10 7.70 11.81
C LEU A 4 2.21 7.50 10.79
N PRO A 5 2.87 6.35 10.82
CA PRO A 5 3.93 6.08 9.85
C PRO A 5 3.37 5.82 8.47
N THR A 6 4.12 6.23 7.45
CA THR A 6 3.79 5.94 6.07
C THR A 6 4.77 4.88 5.58
N HIS A 7 4.25 3.72 5.20
CA HIS A 7 5.06 2.63 4.70
C HIS A 7 5.11 2.67 3.18
N GLU A 8 6.29 2.42 2.65
CA GLU A 8 6.49 2.44 1.20
C GLU A 8 6.67 1.01 0.70
N PHE A 9 5.90 0.66 -0.33
CA PHE A 9 5.95 -0.67 -0.93
C PHE A 9 6.18 -0.53 -2.43
N LYS A 10 6.89 -1.50 -3.00
CA LYS A 10 7.01 -1.59 -4.43
C LYS A 10 6.07 -2.70 -4.89
N VAL A 11 5.17 -2.36 -5.80
CA VAL A 11 4.18 -3.30 -6.31
C VAL A 11 4.29 -3.33 -7.83
N GLU A 12 4.38 -4.53 -8.40
CA GLU A 12 4.46 -4.67 -9.85
C GLU A 12 3.10 -4.40 -10.48
N MET A 13 2.83 -3.14 -10.71
CA MET A 13 1.58 -2.71 -11.31
C MET A 13 1.85 -2.35 -12.77
N THR A 14 1.14 -3.01 -13.68
CA THR A 14 1.36 -2.78 -15.09
C THR A 14 0.26 -1.94 -15.73
N CYS A 15 -0.81 -1.66 -15.00
CA CYS A 15 -1.90 -0.88 -15.52
C CYS A 15 -2.72 -0.28 -14.38
N THR A 16 -3.63 0.64 -14.74
CA THR A 16 -4.46 1.28 -13.72
C THR A 16 -5.38 0.28 -13.02
N GLY A 17 -5.73 -0.79 -13.70
CA GLY A 17 -6.55 -1.84 -13.08
C GLY A 17 -5.82 -2.50 -11.93
N CYS A 18 -4.51 -2.68 -12.05
CA CYS A 18 -3.71 -3.25 -10.97
C CYS A 18 -3.66 -2.31 -9.77
N ALA A 19 -3.49 -1.02 -10.05
CA ALA A 19 -3.49 -0.03 -8.98
C ALA A 19 -4.85 0.01 -8.28
N GLY A 20 -5.92 -0.12 -9.06
CA GLY A 20 -7.26 -0.15 -8.50
C GLY A 20 -7.49 -1.35 -7.59
N ALA A 21 -6.89 -2.49 -7.94
CA ALA A 21 -7.01 -3.69 -7.10
C ALA A 21 -6.31 -3.47 -5.76
N VAL A 22 -5.12 -2.88 -5.78
CA VAL A 22 -4.39 -2.58 -4.55
C VAL A 22 -5.21 -1.61 -3.69
N GLU A 23 -5.73 -0.57 -4.31
CA GLU A 23 -6.52 0.42 -3.61
C GLU A 23 -7.75 -0.20 -2.98
N ARG A 24 -8.37 -1.14 -3.69
CA ARG A 24 -9.57 -1.79 -3.21
C ARG A 24 -9.31 -2.66 -1.97
N VAL A 25 -8.25 -3.47 -2.00
CA VAL A 25 -7.96 -4.32 -0.84
C VAL A 25 -7.56 -3.48 0.36
N LEU A 26 -6.82 -2.41 0.15
CA LEU A 26 -6.45 -1.52 1.24
C LEU A 26 -7.67 -0.75 1.74
N GLY A 27 -8.61 -0.45 0.86
CA GLY A 27 -9.83 0.23 1.25
C GLY A 27 -10.70 -0.59 2.20
N LYS A 28 -10.54 -1.91 2.18
CA LYS A 28 -11.26 -2.76 3.11
C LYS A 28 -10.76 -2.59 4.54
N LEU A 29 -9.57 -2.05 4.69
CA LEU A 29 -8.99 -1.80 6.00
C LEU A 29 -9.11 -0.33 6.39
N LYS A 30 -10.10 0.34 5.83
CA LYS A 30 -10.32 1.76 5.96
C LYS A 30 -10.27 2.27 7.40
N GLU A 31 -10.76 1.49 8.33
CA GLU A 31 -10.76 1.89 9.74
C GLU A 31 -9.36 1.98 10.30
N LYS A 32 -8.41 1.27 9.71
CA LYS A 32 -7.05 1.21 10.18
C LYS A 32 -6.06 1.89 9.25
N VAL A 33 -6.48 2.18 8.03
CA VAL A 33 -5.65 2.83 7.03
C VAL A 33 -6.13 4.26 6.86
N GLU A 34 -5.27 5.21 7.16
CA GLU A 34 -5.63 6.61 7.06
C GLU A 34 -5.54 7.14 5.64
N LYS A 35 -4.50 6.73 4.94
CA LYS A 35 -4.26 7.24 3.60
C LYS A 35 -3.53 6.22 2.75
N VAL A 36 -3.86 6.20 1.48
CA VAL A 36 -3.19 5.36 0.49
C VAL A 36 -2.83 6.23 -0.70
N ASP A 37 -1.55 6.26 -1.05
CA ASP A 37 -1.07 6.93 -2.24
C ASP A 37 -0.47 5.89 -3.17
N ILE A 38 -0.89 5.90 -4.43
CA ILE A 38 -0.39 4.96 -5.41
C ILE A 38 0.32 5.73 -6.52
N ASP A 39 1.57 5.36 -6.73
CA ASP A 39 2.39 5.95 -7.80
C ASP A 39 2.59 4.88 -8.86
N LEU A 40 1.71 4.87 -9.84
CA LEU A 40 1.75 3.87 -10.89
C LEU A 40 3.03 4.00 -11.73
N GLU A 41 3.46 5.20 -11.95
CA GLU A 41 4.63 5.47 -12.76
C GLU A 41 5.89 4.83 -12.17
N ASN A 42 6.04 4.94 -10.87
CA ASN A 42 7.20 4.37 -10.17
C ASN A 42 6.88 3.03 -9.54
N LYS A 43 5.67 2.53 -9.74
CA LYS A 43 5.20 1.24 -9.21
C LYS A 43 5.31 1.17 -7.70
N LYS A 44 4.96 2.25 -7.02
CA LYS A 44 5.06 2.33 -5.58
C LYS A 44 3.72 2.60 -4.93
N VAL A 45 3.57 2.11 -3.72
CA VAL A 45 2.37 2.33 -2.93
C VAL A 45 2.80 2.82 -1.56
N PHE A 46 2.21 3.93 -1.14
CA PHE A 46 2.49 4.51 0.17
C PHE A 46 1.23 4.39 1.02
N VAL A 47 1.36 3.75 2.16
CA VAL A 47 0.21 3.51 3.03
C VAL A 47 0.47 4.11 4.41
N THR A 48 -0.38 5.02 4.82
CA THR A 48 -0.33 5.62 6.16
C THR A 48 -1.37 4.92 7.01
N SER A 49 -0.93 4.15 8.00
CA SER A 49 -1.86 3.41 8.82
C SER A 49 -1.25 3.00 10.15
N THR A 50 -2.12 2.48 11.03
CA THR A 50 -1.68 1.95 12.32
C THR A 50 -1.23 0.49 12.21
N LEU A 51 -1.44 -0.13 11.07
CA LEU A 51 -1.06 -1.52 10.87
C LEU A 51 0.44 -1.65 10.67
N SER A 52 0.96 -2.83 10.98
CA SER A 52 2.37 -3.09 10.76
C SER A 52 2.64 -3.26 9.26
N SER A 53 3.90 -3.10 8.88
CA SER A 53 4.29 -3.29 7.48
C SER A 53 3.98 -4.71 7.02
N ASP A 54 4.13 -5.68 7.90
CA ASP A 54 3.85 -7.08 7.56
C ASP A 54 2.39 -7.27 7.17
N GLU A 55 1.48 -6.69 7.95
CA GLU A 55 0.06 -6.81 7.67
C GLU A 55 -0.31 -6.12 6.36
N LEU A 56 0.27 -4.96 6.13
CA LEU A 56 0.02 -4.22 4.90
C LEU A 56 0.57 -4.98 3.70
N LEU A 57 1.77 -5.53 3.86
CA LEU A 57 2.41 -6.28 2.79
C LEU A 57 1.56 -7.49 2.41
N GLU A 58 1.07 -8.23 3.40
CA GLU A 58 0.23 -9.38 3.14
C GLU A 58 -1.06 -8.99 2.44
N THR A 59 -1.63 -7.88 2.86
CA THR A 59 -2.86 -7.39 2.25
C THR A 59 -2.65 -7.05 0.78
N ILE A 60 -1.54 -6.39 0.47
CA ILE A 60 -1.24 -6.02 -0.90
C ILE A 60 -0.95 -7.26 -1.73
N LYS A 61 -0.27 -8.25 -1.15
CA LYS A 61 0.04 -9.49 -1.86
C LYS A 61 -1.20 -10.26 -2.27
N LYS A 62 -2.30 -10.03 -1.57
CA LYS A 62 -3.55 -10.70 -1.93
C LYS A 62 -4.06 -10.30 -3.31
N THR A 63 -3.55 -9.22 -3.85
CA THR A 63 -3.91 -8.83 -5.22
C THR A 63 -3.29 -9.74 -6.26
N GLY A 64 -2.34 -10.56 -5.85
CA GLY A 64 -1.64 -11.44 -6.76
C GLY A 64 -0.44 -10.80 -7.43
N LYS A 65 -0.10 -9.58 -7.07
CA LYS A 65 1.04 -8.87 -7.64
C LYS A 65 2.26 -9.03 -6.77
N GLU A 66 3.43 -8.99 -7.40
CA GLU A 66 4.69 -9.02 -6.67
C GLU A 66 4.80 -7.75 -5.84
N THR A 67 5.03 -7.91 -4.57
CA THR A 67 5.09 -6.79 -3.65
C THR A 67 6.32 -6.90 -2.76
N SER A 68 7.01 -5.80 -2.59
CA SER A 68 8.17 -5.75 -1.70
C SER A 68 8.03 -4.56 -0.78
N TYR A 69 8.42 -4.75 0.48
CA TYR A 69 8.43 -3.64 1.43
C TYR A 69 9.75 -2.89 1.28
N ILE A 70 9.66 -1.58 1.09
CA ILE A 70 10.86 -0.77 0.92
C ILE A 70 11.30 -0.16 2.25
N GLY A 71 10.37 0.39 3.00
CA GLY A 71 10.69 1.00 4.27
C GLY A 71 9.69 2.08 4.63
N LEU A 72 10.01 2.80 5.69
CA LEU A 72 9.20 3.93 6.08
C LEU A 72 9.55 5.13 5.23
N LYS A 73 8.54 5.83 4.79
CA LYS A 73 8.76 7.08 4.07
C LYS A 73 8.90 8.17 5.10
N ALA A 74 10.01 8.84 5.05
CA ALA A 74 10.28 9.93 5.99
C ALA A 74 9.44 11.16 5.68
#